data_05bba6e5dd183e59ebb11ae6530c4a57
#
_entry.id   05bba6e5dd183e59ebb11ae6530c4a57
#
_cell.length_a   1.000
_cell.length_b   1.000
_cell.length_c   1.000
_cell.angle_alpha   90.00
_cell.angle_beta   90.00
_cell.angle_gamma   90.00
#
_symmetry.space_group_name_H-M   'P 1'
#
loop_
_entity.id
_entity.type
_entity.pdbx_description
1 polymer ?
#
loop_
_entity_poly.entity_id
_entity_poly.type
_entity_poly.pdbx_seq_one_letter_code
_entity_poly.pdbx_strand_id
1 'polypeptide(L)'
;MSKIAVFWDSSMMFHRMVEDAAGPVEAVTPLILSAPFFRGKFSGIIVPTGFGNTSYSKMLPALRACAGRIENYLEDGGKMLVFGAADANPARYDWLPVKTEYHYEFMEHELEVTDSTASLLLDGYDTSNFACDGWFEEFEGTPVAVSKKTGKPVLVECKVGDGTLYLASTHEYPSTAFLKEFAKGDEVSF
;
A
#
# COMPACT_ATOMS: atom_id res chain seq x y z
N MET A 1 -2.46 -21.33 -6.02
CA MET A 1 -2.92 -20.25 -5.12
C MET A 1 -2.05 -19.07 -5.39
N SER A 2 -2.65 -17.92 -5.65
CA SER A 2 -1.93 -16.69 -5.95
C SER A 2 -1.19 -16.21 -4.69
N LYS A 3 0.03 -15.72 -4.84
CA LYS A 3 0.92 -15.34 -3.76
C LYS A 3 1.01 -13.82 -3.63
N ILE A 4 0.87 -13.31 -2.41
CA ILE A 4 1.10 -11.90 -2.06
C ILE A 4 2.53 -11.73 -1.55
N ALA A 5 3.22 -10.65 -1.95
CA ALA A 5 4.46 -10.23 -1.31
C ALA A 5 4.20 -9.14 -0.28
N VAL A 6 4.87 -9.21 0.87
CA VAL A 6 4.91 -8.12 1.85
C VAL A 6 6.34 -7.62 1.96
N PHE A 7 6.56 -6.37 1.59
CA PHE A 7 7.88 -5.73 1.59
C PHE A 7 8.15 -5.09 2.95
N TRP A 8 8.92 -5.78 3.80
CA TRP A 8 9.26 -5.32 5.15
C TRP A 8 10.56 -5.95 5.66
N ASP A 9 11.14 -5.35 6.70
CA ASP A 9 12.46 -5.75 7.24
C ASP A 9 12.48 -7.16 7.82
N SER A 10 11.35 -7.65 8.33
CA SER A 10 11.23 -8.97 8.94
C SER A 10 9.79 -9.48 8.87
N SER A 11 9.59 -10.76 9.08
CA SER A 11 8.24 -11.30 9.27
C SER A 11 7.62 -10.75 10.55
N MET A 12 6.36 -10.35 10.49
CA MET A 12 5.60 -9.80 11.61
C MET A 12 4.16 -10.32 11.61
N MET A 13 3.39 -9.97 12.65
CA MET A 13 1.98 -10.40 12.77
C MET A 13 1.15 -10.04 11.53
N PHE A 14 1.44 -8.91 10.90
CA PHE A 14 0.80 -8.47 9.66
C PHE A 14 0.88 -9.53 8.54
N HIS A 15 2.04 -10.20 8.37
CA HIS A 15 2.20 -11.27 7.38
C HIS A 15 1.22 -12.42 7.64
N ARG A 16 1.09 -12.85 8.91
CA ARG A 16 0.16 -13.92 9.27
C ARG A 16 -1.29 -13.53 9.02
N MET A 17 -1.65 -12.29 9.34
CA MET A 17 -2.99 -11.78 9.08
C MET A 17 -3.31 -11.79 7.57
N VAL A 18 -2.37 -11.37 6.73
CA VAL A 18 -2.55 -11.42 5.27
C VAL A 18 -2.63 -12.88 4.80
N GLU A 19 -1.78 -13.77 5.32
CA GLU A 19 -1.79 -15.20 4.98
C GLU A 19 -3.10 -15.87 5.37
N ASP A 20 -3.61 -15.62 6.56
CA ASP A 20 -4.88 -16.16 7.05
C ASP A 20 -6.09 -15.66 6.20
N ALA A 21 -6.01 -14.43 5.70
CA ALA A 21 -7.09 -13.83 4.91
C ALA A 21 -7.04 -14.20 3.42
N ALA A 22 -5.85 -14.26 2.83
CA ALA A 22 -5.66 -14.23 1.37
C ALA A 22 -4.81 -15.38 0.82
N GLY A 23 -4.22 -16.22 1.66
CA GLY A 23 -3.36 -17.34 1.25
C GLY A 23 -1.88 -17.01 1.29
N PRO A 24 -1.02 -17.74 0.54
CA PRO A 24 0.44 -17.69 0.71
C PRO A 24 1.05 -16.29 0.64
N VAL A 25 1.91 -15.98 1.60
CA VAL A 25 2.63 -14.70 1.69
C VAL A 25 4.13 -14.93 1.59
N GLU A 26 4.79 -14.14 0.74
CA GLU A 26 6.26 -14.06 0.69
C GLU A 26 6.74 -12.79 1.41
N ALA A 27 7.56 -12.98 2.44
CA ALA A 27 8.24 -11.86 3.11
C ALA A 27 9.47 -11.45 2.29
N VAL A 28 9.49 -10.22 1.79
CA VAL A 28 10.59 -9.67 0.99
C VAL A 28 11.27 -8.58 1.79
N THR A 29 12.47 -8.87 2.27
CA THR A 29 13.27 -7.91 3.05
C THR A 29 13.98 -6.90 2.14
N PRO A 30 14.47 -5.76 2.67
CA PRO A 30 15.27 -4.80 1.91
C PRO A 30 16.47 -5.43 1.20
N LEU A 31 17.12 -6.40 1.84
CA LEU A 31 18.24 -7.13 1.26
C LEU A 31 17.82 -7.99 0.06
N ILE A 32 16.72 -8.72 0.19
CA ILE A 32 16.15 -9.53 -0.89
C ILE A 32 15.70 -8.63 -2.05
N LEU A 33 14.97 -7.57 -1.75
CA LEU A 33 14.45 -6.62 -2.74
C LEU A 33 15.58 -5.95 -3.54
N SER A 34 16.67 -5.58 -2.87
CA SER A 34 17.85 -4.96 -3.49
C SER A 34 18.72 -5.93 -4.28
N ALA A 35 18.50 -7.24 -4.15
CA ALA A 35 19.31 -8.24 -4.85
C ALA A 35 19.03 -8.16 -6.37
N PRO A 36 20.06 -8.00 -7.23
CA PRO A 36 19.88 -7.78 -8.66
C PRO A 36 19.26 -8.98 -9.39
N PHE A 37 19.32 -10.15 -8.78
CA PHE A 37 18.75 -11.39 -9.34
C PHE A 37 17.43 -11.81 -8.72
N PHE A 38 16.91 -11.04 -7.74
CA PHE A 38 15.60 -11.34 -7.17
C PHE A 38 14.54 -11.24 -8.26
N ARG A 39 13.79 -12.31 -8.39
CA ARG A 39 12.62 -12.41 -9.27
C ARG A 39 11.51 -13.08 -8.50
N GLY A 40 10.36 -12.43 -8.48
CA GLY A 40 9.14 -12.95 -7.88
C GLY A 40 7.99 -12.92 -8.86
N LYS A 41 6.93 -13.68 -8.55
CA LYS A 41 5.63 -13.55 -9.20
C LYS A 41 4.60 -13.41 -8.11
N PHE A 42 3.79 -12.36 -8.20
CA PHE A 42 2.85 -12.00 -7.14
C PHE A 42 1.52 -11.55 -7.73
N SER A 43 0.42 -11.93 -7.10
CA SER A 43 -0.91 -11.38 -7.38
C SER A 43 -1.09 -9.97 -6.78
N GLY A 44 -0.27 -9.63 -5.79
CA GLY A 44 -0.24 -8.31 -5.17
C GLY A 44 0.99 -8.11 -4.30
N ILE A 45 1.38 -6.85 -4.12
CA ILE A 45 2.48 -6.43 -3.26
C ILE A 45 1.94 -5.47 -2.21
N ILE A 46 2.31 -5.66 -0.94
CA ILE A 46 1.94 -4.75 0.16
C ILE A 46 3.20 -4.14 0.78
N VAL A 47 3.21 -2.82 0.92
CA VAL A 47 4.22 -2.06 1.66
C VAL A 47 3.56 -1.49 2.91
N PRO A 48 3.85 -2.05 4.11
CA PRO A 48 3.23 -1.62 5.36
C PRO A 48 3.57 -0.20 5.79
N THR A 49 2.81 0.33 6.75
CA THR A 49 3.04 1.64 7.38
C THR A 49 4.44 1.74 7.97
N GLY A 50 5.10 2.88 7.75
CA GLY A 50 6.39 3.18 8.34
C GLY A 50 7.60 2.95 7.44
N PHE A 51 7.39 2.55 6.20
CA PHE A 51 8.48 2.29 5.25
C PHE A 51 9.41 3.50 5.02
N GLY A 52 8.90 4.72 5.22
CA GLY A 52 9.64 5.97 5.04
C GLY A 52 10.44 6.42 6.26
N ASN A 53 10.19 5.85 7.43
CA ASN A 53 10.84 6.21 8.68
C ASN A 53 11.94 5.21 9.04
N THR A 54 13.19 5.67 9.07
CA THR A 54 14.37 4.83 9.32
C THR A 54 14.41 4.21 10.72
N SER A 55 13.59 4.71 11.66
CA SER A 55 13.43 4.10 12.99
C SER A 55 12.56 2.83 12.94
N TYR A 56 11.72 2.67 11.91
CA TYR A 56 10.82 1.53 11.76
C TYR A 56 11.30 0.55 10.69
N SER A 57 11.86 1.06 9.58
CA SER A 57 12.19 0.24 8.43
C SER A 57 13.39 0.76 7.65
N LYS A 58 14.11 -0.15 7.03
CA LYS A 58 15.16 0.14 6.02
C LYS A 58 14.67 -0.06 4.60
N MET A 59 13.34 -0.12 4.41
CA MET A 59 12.74 -0.46 3.12
C MET A 59 12.89 0.65 2.08
N LEU A 60 12.81 1.93 2.46
CA LEU A 60 12.80 3.05 1.51
C LEU A 60 13.98 3.07 0.52
N PRO A 61 15.25 2.87 0.92
CA PRO A 61 16.35 2.80 -0.05
C PRO A 61 16.20 1.66 -1.06
N ALA A 62 15.67 0.51 -0.63
CA ALA A 62 15.44 -0.63 -1.51
C ALA A 62 14.30 -0.38 -2.49
N LEU A 63 13.20 0.26 -2.06
CA LEU A 63 12.11 0.70 -2.93
C LEU A 63 12.60 1.66 -4.01
N ARG A 64 13.40 2.66 -3.64
CA ARG A 64 14.02 3.61 -4.58
C ARG A 64 14.92 2.93 -5.60
N ALA A 65 15.73 1.96 -5.13
CA ALA A 65 16.61 1.19 -6.03
C ALA A 65 15.82 0.32 -7.01
N CYS A 66 14.58 -0.03 -6.69
CA CYS A 66 13.70 -0.88 -7.50
C CYS A 66 12.57 -0.12 -8.18
N ALA A 67 12.58 1.22 -8.18
CA ALA A 67 11.48 2.04 -8.72
C ALA A 67 11.04 1.63 -10.14
N GLY A 68 11.97 1.43 -11.06
CA GLY A 68 11.64 0.97 -12.42
C GLY A 68 11.06 -0.45 -12.49
N ARG A 69 11.42 -1.34 -11.55
CA ARG A 69 10.81 -2.67 -11.48
C ARG A 69 9.39 -2.62 -10.91
N ILE A 70 9.15 -1.72 -9.97
CA ILE A 70 7.83 -1.45 -9.41
C ILE A 70 6.91 -0.89 -10.49
N GLU A 71 7.39 0.08 -11.27
CA GLU A 71 6.67 0.64 -12.42
C GLU A 71 6.30 -0.45 -13.42
N ASN A 72 7.27 -1.25 -13.91
CA ASN A 72 7.01 -2.35 -14.84
C ASN A 72 6.00 -3.38 -14.26
N TYR A 73 6.12 -3.74 -12.99
CA TYR A 73 5.19 -4.65 -12.33
C TYR A 73 3.74 -4.12 -12.38
N LEU A 74 3.56 -2.83 -12.13
CA LEU A 74 2.24 -2.19 -12.20
C LEU A 74 1.77 -2.07 -13.66
N GLU A 75 2.64 -1.65 -14.60
CA GLU A 75 2.30 -1.56 -16.03
C GLU A 75 1.83 -2.90 -16.61
N ASP A 76 2.44 -3.99 -16.17
CA ASP A 76 2.11 -5.37 -16.59
C ASP A 76 0.87 -5.96 -15.90
N GLY A 77 0.11 -5.16 -15.14
CA GLY A 77 -1.15 -5.58 -14.51
C GLY A 77 -1.04 -5.95 -13.02
N GLY A 78 0.10 -5.72 -12.39
CA GLY A 78 0.31 -5.97 -10.97
C GLY A 78 -0.55 -5.08 -10.07
N LYS A 79 -0.79 -5.52 -8.84
CA LYS A 79 -1.50 -4.75 -7.82
C LYS A 79 -0.57 -4.43 -6.67
N MET A 80 -0.63 -3.19 -6.19
CA MET A 80 0.18 -2.75 -5.07
C MET A 80 -0.64 -1.96 -4.06
N LEU A 81 -0.45 -2.25 -2.77
CA LEU A 81 -1.01 -1.48 -1.65
C LEU A 81 0.15 -0.87 -0.86
N VAL A 82 0.18 0.45 -0.79
CA VAL A 82 1.22 1.20 -0.08
C VAL A 82 0.57 2.03 1.02
N PHE A 83 1.02 1.78 2.25
CA PHE A 83 0.53 2.49 3.42
C PHE A 83 1.32 3.78 3.70
N GLY A 84 0.94 4.47 4.79
CA GLY A 84 1.57 5.71 5.24
C GLY A 84 3.08 5.56 5.50
N ALA A 85 3.86 6.52 5.05
CA ALA A 85 5.31 6.50 5.22
C ALA A 85 5.78 6.67 6.68
N ALA A 86 4.90 7.17 7.57
CA ALA A 86 5.18 7.55 8.96
C ALA A 86 6.41 8.49 9.09
N ASP A 87 6.49 9.45 8.18
CA ASP A 87 7.56 10.44 8.11
C ASP A 87 7.03 11.77 7.54
N ALA A 88 7.48 12.88 8.09
CA ALA A 88 7.03 14.21 7.70
C ALA A 88 7.62 14.71 6.36
N ASN A 89 8.58 14.01 5.78
CA ASN A 89 9.14 14.38 4.49
C ASN A 89 8.20 13.94 3.36
N PRO A 90 7.61 14.87 2.59
CA PRO A 90 6.65 14.55 1.53
C PRO A 90 7.25 13.70 0.40
N ALA A 91 8.58 13.73 0.20
CA ALA A 91 9.26 12.99 -0.87
C ALA A 91 9.49 11.50 -0.57
N ARG A 92 8.78 10.91 0.42
CA ARG A 92 8.91 9.48 0.74
C ARG A 92 8.30 8.55 -0.29
N TYR A 93 7.50 9.08 -1.21
CA TYR A 93 6.85 8.34 -2.30
C TYR A 93 7.50 8.54 -3.67
N ASP A 94 8.71 9.13 -3.73
CA ASP A 94 9.44 9.44 -4.97
C ASP A 94 9.88 8.21 -5.80
N TRP A 95 9.66 7.02 -5.29
CA TRP A 95 9.90 5.74 -5.95
C TRP A 95 8.65 5.18 -6.67
N LEU A 96 7.49 5.79 -6.48
CA LEU A 96 6.27 5.42 -7.19
C LEU A 96 6.21 6.08 -8.57
N PRO A 97 5.57 5.42 -9.57
CA PRO A 97 5.41 6.00 -10.91
C PRO A 97 4.33 7.08 -11.01
N VAL A 98 3.66 7.40 -9.89
CA VAL A 98 2.62 8.42 -9.80
C VAL A 98 3.03 9.50 -8.80
N LYS A 99 2.66 10.77 -9.11
CA LYS A 99 2.92 11.86 -8.18
C LYS A 99 2.15 11.64 -6.90
N THR A 100 2.86 11.67 -5.77
CA THR A 100 2.26 11.46 -4.45
C THR A 100 3.01 12.30 -3.41
N GLU A 101 2.29 13.17 -2.72
CA GLU A 101 2.77 13.89 -1.55
C GLU A 101 1.90 13.54 -0.34
N TYR A 102 2.54 13.29 0.79
CA TYR A 102 1.91 12.77 1.99
C TYR A 102 2.14 13.71 3.17
N HIS A 103 1.08 14.02 3.90
CA HIS A 103 1.14 14.69 5.18
C HIS A 103 1.03 13.68 6.31
N TYR A 104 2.01 13.66 7.21
CA TYR A 104 2.05 12.75 8.35
C TYR A 104 1.51 13.43 9.61
N GLU A 105 0.32 13.03 10.02
CA GLU A 105 -0.31 13.48 11.26
C GLU A 105 -1.36 12.45 11.69
N PHE A 106 -1.15 11.80 12.84
CA PHE A 106 -2.15 10.88 13.38
C PHE A 106 -3.38 11.65 13.87
N MET A 107 -4.53 11.29 13.33
CA MET A 107 -5.81 11.82 13.81
C MET A 107 -6.98 10.91 13.44
N GLU A 108 -8.09 11.09 14.17
CA GLU A 108 -9.38 10.46 13.85
C GLU A 108 -10.15 11.34 12.87
N HIS A 109 -10.80 10.69 11.89
CA HIS A 109 -11.53 11.32 10.81
C HIS A 109 -12.93 10.74 10.67
N GLU A 110 -13.90 11.59 10.38
CA GLU A 110 -15.13 11.18 9.71
C GLU A 110 -14.83 11.10 8.20
N LEU A 111 -15.04 9.91 7.60
CA LEU A 111 -14.74 9.65 6.20
C LEU A 111 -15.98 9.69 5.32
N GLU A 112 -15.86 10.33 4.19
CA GLU A 112 -16.76 10.15 3.05
C GLU A 112 -16.16 9.10 2.13
N VAL A 113 -16.88 7.99 1.93
CA VAL A 113 -16.37 6.81 1.21
C VAL A 113 -17.17 6.61 -0.08
N THR A 114 -16.45 6.50 -1.20
CA THR A 114 -17.04 6.14 -2.50
C THR A 114 -17.02 4.62 -2.64
N ASP A 115 -18.16 4.05 -3.01
CA ASP A 115 -18.29 2.59 -3.22
C ASP A 115 -17.43 2.15 -4.42
N SER A 116 -16.48 1.27 -4.14
CA SER A 116 -15.53 0.71 -5.11
C SER A 116 -14.86 -0.55 -4.53
N THR A 117 -14.12 -1.27 -5.34
CA THR A 117 -13.30 -2.39 -4.84
C THR A 117 -12.29 -1.93 -3.78
N ALA A 118 -11.71 -0.73 -3.94
CA ALA A 118 -10.76 -0.18 -2.97
C ALA A 118 -11.42 0.13 -1.61
N SER A 119 -12.70 0.53 -1.59
CA SER A 119 -13.40 0.83 -0.34
C SER A 119 -13.59 -0.38 0.57
N LEU A 120 -13.49 -1.60 0.03
CA LEU A 120 -13.46 -2.83 0.83
C LEU A 120 -12.33 -2.82 1.87
N LEU A 121 -11.27 -2.01 1.67
CA LEU A 121 -10.20 -1.85 2.67
C LEU A 121 -10.76 -1.44 4.04
N LEU A 122 -11.83 -0.67 4.05
CA LEU A 122 -12.49 -0.14 5.23
C LEU A 122 -13.67 -1.00 5.73
N ASP A 123 -13.93 -2.16 5.10
CA ASP A 123 -15.07 -2.99 5.45
C ASP A 123 -15.01 -3.48 6.91
N GLY A 124 -16.12 -3.32 7.62
CA GLY A 124 -16.24 -3.68 9.05
C GLY A 124 -15.72 -2.63 10.03
N TYR A 125 -15.18 -1.50 9.56
CA TYR A 125 -14.73 -0.39 10.40
C TYR A 125 -15.77 0.74 10.50
N ASP A 126 -15.73 1.46 11.62
CA ASP A 126 -16.53 2.67 11.82
C ASP A 126 -15.88 3.87 11.11
N THR A 127 -16.41 4.23 9.94
CA THR A 127 -15.93 5.36 9.15
C THR A 127 -16.36 6.72 9.69
N SER A 128 -17.18 6.78 10.74
CA SER A 128 -17.54 8.04 11.40
C SER A 128 -16.45 8.54 12.36
N ASN A 129 -15.57 7.64 12.82
CA ASN A 129 -14.42 7.96 13.67
C ASN A 129 -13.24 7.02 13.38
N PHE A 130 -12.61 7.21 12.23
CA PHE A 130 -11.58 6.31 11.71
C PHE A 130 -10.18 6.90 11.89
N ALA A 131 -9.28 6.14 12.51
CA ALA A 131 -7.89 6.55 12.73
C ALA A 131 -7.05 6.46 11.45
N CYS A 132 -6.36 7.55 11.13
CA CYS A 132 -5.39 7.61 10.03
C CYS A 132 -4.06 8.18 10.50
N ASP A 133 -2.97 7.74 9.87
CA ASP A 133 -1.61 8.23 10.15
C ASP A 133 -1.26 9.48 9.35
N GLY A 134 -2.20 10.00 8.56
CA GLY A 134 -2.05 11.16 7.72
C GLY A 134 -3.03 11.19 6.55
N TRP A 135 -2.70 11.94 5.51
CA TRP A 135 -3.49 12.07 4.28
C TRP A 135 -2.61 12.41 3.09
N PHE A 136 -3.16 12.29 1.88
CA PHE A 136 -2.45 12.64 0.65
C PHE A 136 -2.76 14.08 0.24
N GLU A 137 -1.73 14.94 0.20
CA GLU A 137 -1.85 16.35 -0.20
C GLU A 137 -1.92 16.51 -1.71
N GLU A 138 -1.00 15.83 -2.43
CA GLU A 138 -1.00 15.71 -3.87
C GLU A 138 -0.98 14.24 -4.27
N PHE A 139 -1.73 13.89 -5.29
CA PHE A 139 -1.85 12.52 -5.77
C PHE A 139 -2.36 12.49 -7.21
N GLU A 140 -1.99 11.44 -7.92
CA GLU A 140 -2.59 11.04 -9.19
C GLU A 140 -3.48 9.84 -8.94
N GLY A 141 -4.75 9.94 -9.29
CA GLY A 141 -5.70 8.85 -9.09
C GLY A 141 -7.08 9.33 -8.64
N THR A 142 -7.91 8.37 -8.25
CA THR A 142 -9.28 8.60 -7.79
C THR A 142 -9.33 8.50 -6.27
N PRO A 143 -9.76 9.56 -5.55
CA PRO A 143 -9.99 9.47 -4.12
C PRO A 143 -11.16 8.52 -3.82
N VAL A 144 -10.95 7.59 -2.90
CA VAL A 144 -11.93 6.57 -2.50
C VAL A 144 -12.50 6.87 -1.12
N ALA A 145 -11.64 7.28 -0.17
CA ALA A 145 -12.08 7.76 1.13
C ALA A 145 -11.46 9.12 1.41
N VAL A 146 -12.28 10.08 1.74
CA VAL A 146 -11.90 11.48 1.96
C VAL A 146 -12.29 11.90 3.37
N SER A 147 -11.37 12.53 4.08
CA SER A 147 -11.65 13.12 5.39
C SER A 147 -12.56 14.32 5.26
N LYS A 148 -13.69 14.32 5.94
CA LYS A 148 -14.57 15.51 6.00
C LYS A 148 -13.91 16.68 6.72
N LYS A 149 -12.96 16.43 7.61
CA LYS A 149 -12.25 17.44 8.39
C LYS A 149 -11.21 18.20 7.56
N THR A 150 -10.41 17.48 6.76
CA THR A 150 -9.32 18.07 5.98
C THR A 150 -9.70 18.30 4.52
N GLY A 151 -10.74 17.64 4.01
CA GLY A 151 -11.08 17.60 2.59
C GLY A 151 -10.07 16.81 1.75
N LYS A 152 -9.14 16.08 2.39
CA LYS A 152 -8.07 15.33 1.72
C LYS A 152 -8.31 13.82 1.77
N PRO A 153 -7.87 13.07 0.75
CA PRO A 153 -8.04 11.63 0.73
C PRO A 153 -7.09 10.92 1.70
N VAL A 154 -7.61 9.85 2.28
CA VAL A 154 -6.88 8.89 3.10
C VAL A 154 -6.76 7.52 2.40
N LEU A 155 -7.54 7.33 1.34
CA LEU A 155 -7.47 6.17 0.45
C LEU A 155 -7.65 6.65 -0.99
N VAL A 156 -6.68 6.28 -1.85
CA VAL A 156 -6.65 6.64 -3.28
C VAL A 156 -6.42 5.40 -4.12
N GLU A 157 -7.13 5.27 -5.24
CA GLU A 157 -6.88 4.25 -6.25
C GLU A 157 -6.25 4.90 -7.50
N CYS A 158 -5.09 4.41 -7.90
CA CYS A 158 -4.35 4.88 -9.08
C CYS A 158 -4.27 3.77 -10.12
N LYS A 159 -4.46 4.09 -11.39
CA LYS A 159 -4.18 3.19 -12.51
C LYS A 159 -2.80 3.48 -13.07
N VAL A 160 -2.01 2.41 -13.26
CA VAL A 160 -0.67 2.46 -13.86
C VAL A 160 -0.60 1.34 -14.88
N GLY A 161 -0.64 1.66 -16.16
CA GLY A 161 -0.78 0.65 -17.21
C GLY A 161 -2.04 -0.20 -17.01
N ASP A 162 -1.89 -1.51 -17.02
CA ASP A 162 -2.97 -2.47 -16.75
C ASP A 162 -3.14 -2.76 -15.23
N GLY A 163 -2.27 -2.23 -14.39
CA GLY A 163 -2.25 -2.48 -12.95
C GLY A 163 -2.97 -1.45 -12.10
N THR A 164 -2.94 -1.68 -10.80
CA THR A 164 -3.62 -0.84 -9.81
C THR A 164 -2.74 -0.62 -8.59
N LEU A 165 -2.54 0.65 -8.25
CA LEU A 165 -1.88 1.08 -7.02
C LEU A 165 -2.92 1.66 -6.06
N TYR A 166 -2.96 1.14 -4.84
CA TYR A 166 -3.73 1.67 -3.73
C TYR A 166 -2.80 2.40 -2.76
N LEU A 167 -3.13 3.65 -2.46
CA LEU A 167 -2.43 4.47 -1.46
C LEU A 167 -3.34 4.60 -0.25
N ALA A 168 -2.92 4.16 0.93
CA ALA A 168 -3.73 4.17 2.14
C ALA A 168 -2.95 4.79 3.31
N SER A 169 -3.56 5.75 4.01
CA SER A 169 -3.01 6.32 5.24
C SER A 169 -3.72 5.81 6.50
N THR A 170 -4.50 4.75 6.36
CA THR A 170 -5.26 4.13 7.44
C THR A 170 -4.31 3.56 8.51
N HIS A 171 -4.63 3.81 9.78
CA HIS A 171 -3.90 3.22 10.91
C HIS A 171 -4.23 1.74 11.09
N GLU A 172 -5.47 1.38 10.80
CA GLU A 172 -5.98 0.02 10.91
C GLU A 172 -5.50 -0.87 9.75
N TYR A 173 -5.49 -2.17 10.00
CA TYR A 173 -5.18 -3.15 8.98
C TYR A 173 -6.26 -3.20 7.89
N PRO A 174 -5.90 -3.58 6.65
CA PRO A 174 -6.90 -3.78 5.60
C PRO A 174 -7.86 -4.91 5.99
N SER A 175 -9.13 -4.76 5.64
CA SER A 175 -10.14 -5.77 5.94
C SER A 175 -9.83 -7.13 5.29
N THR A 176 -10.39 -8.20 5.85
CA THR A 176 -10.33 -9.53 5.23
C THR A 176 -11.01 -9.56 3.86
N ALA A 177 -12.08 -8.78 3.66
CA ALA A 177 -12.78 -8.68 2.38
C ALA A 177 -11.88 -8.08 1.31
N PHE A 178 -11.18 -7.00 1.62
CA PHE A 178 -10.21 -6.39 0.71
C PHE A 178 -9.07 -7.35 0.38
N LEU A 179 -8.46 -7.99 1.38
CA LEU A 179 -7.32 -8.89 1.17
C LEU A 179 -7.68 -10.08 0.26
N LYS A 180 -8.89 -10.64 0.42
CA LYS A 180 -9.40 -11.70 -0.45
C LYS A 180 -9.56 -11.22 -1.90
N GLU A 181 -10.06 -10.01 -2.10
CA GLU A 181 -10.22 -9.42 -3.43
C GLU A 181 -8.86 -9.03 -4.04
N PHE A 182 -7.98 -8.48 -3.23
CA PHE A 182 -6.62 -8.09 -3.62
C PHE A 182 -5.78 -9.28 -4.09
N ALA A 183 -5.98 -10.46 -3.48
CA ALA A 183 -5.27 -11.69 -3.85
C ALA A 183 -5.74 -12.34 -5.16
N LYS A 184 -6.92 -11.95 -5.68
CA LYS A 184 -7.47 -12.54 -6.91
C LYS A 184 -6.68 -12.10 -8.15
N GLY A 185 -6.73 -12.92 -9.18
CA GLY A 185 -6.09 -12.69 -10.48
C GLY A 185 -4.78 -13.43 -10.64
N ASP A 186 -4.15 -13.21 -11.78
CA ASP A 186 -2.90 -13.83 -12.14
C ASP A 186 -1.71 -13.22 -11.41
N GLU A 187 -0.66 -14.01 -11.23
CA GLU A 187 0.60 -13.51 -10.70
C GLU A 187 1.38 -12.81 -11.82
N VAL A 188 1.81 -11.58 -11.55
CA VAL A 188 2.64 -10.74 -12.41
C VAL A 188 4.10 -10.85 -11.98
N SER A 189 5.03 -10.82 -12.92
CA SER A 189 6.46 -10.87 -12.66
C SER A 189 6.98 -9.55 -12.09
N PHE A 190 7.76 -9.65 -10.98
CA PHE A 190 8.41 -8.52 -10.34
C PHE A 190 9.91 -8.55 -10.59
#